data_a3c3cba33cd88647d0846ea1c8d34ffe
#
_entry.id   a3c3cba33cd88647d0846ea1c8d34ffe
#
_cell.length_a   1.000
_cell.length_b   1.000
_cell.length_c   1.000
_cell.angle_alpha   90.00
_cell.angle_beta   90.00
_cell.angle_gamma   90.00
#
_symmetry.space_group_name_H-M   'P 1'
#
loop_
_entity.id
_entity.type
_entity.pdbx_description
1 polymer ?
#
loop_
_entity_poly.entity_id
_entity_poly.type
_entity_poly.pdbx_seq_one_letter_code
_entity_poly.pdbx_strand_id
1 'polypeptide(L)'
;MTVAAPQNDQLELNMEKSEDIAGLSPELMASVNEALEDGKTDLAKLLVDTLHYADLADLLEGLRHDHREGLVDALRNEFDPNILAELDDNVRERVIDQLGLRHIAVAVAELETDDAVEVVEELEAEEQKEVLEALPIGERTLIEEGLSYPEDSAGRLMQRAVAAVPSHWTVGQVIDYMRDDDDLPRDFFDL
;
A
#
# COMPACT_ATOMS: atom_id res chain seq x y z
N MET A 1 37.40 -26.67 37.25
CA MET A 1 37.28 -25.28 36.80
C MET A 1 36.22 -25.22 35.74
N THR A 2 35.10 -24.76 36.16
CA THR A 2 33.84 -24.65 35.38
C THR A 2 33.92 -23.38 34.57
N VAL A 3 33.68 -23.44 33.27
CA VAL A 3 33.42 -22.24 32.48
C VAL A 3 31.98 -22.37 32.01
N ALA A 4 31.18 -21.44 32.51
CA ALA A 4 29.76 -21.25 32.21
C ALA A 4 29.55 -20.76 30.79
N ALA A 5 28.54 -21.26 30.14
CA ALA A 5 27.93 -20.66 28.98
C ALA A 5 27.00 -19.50 29.40
N PRO A 6 27.03 -18.40 28.69
CA PRO A 6 25.85 -17.54 28.57
C PRO A 6 25.65 -17.10 27.11
N GLN A 7 24.89 -17.84 26.33
CA GLN A 7 24.50 -17.46 24.97
C GLN A 7 23.01 -17.68 24.67
N ASN A 8 22.24 -18.19 25.62
CA ASN A 8 20.82 -18.47 25.35
C ASN A 8 19.89 -17.28 25.62
N ASP A 9 20.23 -16.42 26.60
CA ASP A 9 19.37 -15.28 26.99
C ASP A 9 19.28 -14.18 25.91
N GLN A 10 20.30 -14.02 25.08
CA GLN A 10 20.25 -13.01 23.99
C GLN A 10 19.50 -13.48 22.75
N LEU A 11 19.40 -14.79 22.55
CA LEU A 11 18.61 -15.38 21.47
C LEU A 11 17.11 -15.35 21.80
N GLU A 12 16.76 -15.59 23.06
CA GLU A 12 15.38 -15.47 23.53
C GLU A 12 14.88 -14.01 23.53
N LEU A 13 15.71 -13.04 23.93
CA LEU A 13 15.36 -11.60 23.83
C LEU A 13 15.22 -11.11 22.38
N ASN A 14 15.94 -11.71 21.45
CA ASN A 14 15.80 -11.37 20.02
C ASN A 14 14.62 -12.11 19.34
N MET A 15 14.18 -13.24 19.88
CA MET A 15 12.99 -13.92 19.41
C MET A 15 11.71 -13.25 19.91
N GLU A 16 11.69 -12.71 21.14
CA GLU A 16 10.57 -11.90 21.64
C GLU A 16 10.41 -10.55 20.90
N LYS A 17 11.47 -10.04 20.27
CA LYS A 17 11.39 -8.81 19.46
C LYS A 17 10.96 -9.02 18.01
N SER A 18 10.82 -10.26 17.53
CA SER A 18 10.38 -10.57 16.18
C SER A 18 8.90 -11.01 16.10
N GLU A 19 8.18 -11.00 17.23
CA GLU A 19 6.74 -11.28 17.25
C GLU A 19 5.85 -10.03 17.39
N ASP A 20 6.45 -8.83 17.50
CA ASP A 20 5.74 -7.55 17.39
C ASP A 20 5.89 -6.94 15.98
N ILE A 21 5.50 -7.66 14.95
CA ILE A 21 4.89 -7.02 13.77
C ILE A 21 3.46 -6.76 14.25
N ALA A 22 3.31 -5.66 14.97
CA ALA A 22 2.04 -5.27 15.55
C ALA A 22 1.11 -4.87 14.42
N GLY A 23 0.24 -5.75 14.02
CA GLY A 23 -1.00 -5.40 13.37
C GLY A 23 -1.76 -4.39 14.24
N LEU A 24 -2.81 -3.81 13.71
CA LEU A 24 -3.62 -2.79 14.39
C LEU A 24 -4.10 -3.28 15.77
N SER A 25 -3.44 -2.82 16.84
CA SER A 25 -3.84 -3.17 18.21
C SER A 25 -4.90 -2.20 18.73
N PRO A 26 -5.83 -2.65 19.63
CA PRO A 26 -6.79 -1.78 20.28
C PRO A 26 -6.15 -0.61 21.03
N GLU A 27 -4.96 -0.81 21.60
CA GLU A 27 -4.19 0.19 22.32
C GLU A 27 -3.64 1.26 21.37
N LEU A 28 -3.17 0.88 20.19
CA LEU A 28 -2.72 1.82 19.16
C LEU A 28 -3.89 2.64 18.65
N MET A 29 -5.02 1.99 18.31
CA MET A 29 -6.24 2.68 17.89
C MET A 29 -6.72 3.71 18.94
N ALA A 30 -6.67 3.36 20.23
CA ALA A 30 -7.03 4.28 21.31
C ALA A 30 -6.07 5.47 21.39
N SER A 31 -4.75 5.21 21.26
CA SER A 31 -3.72 6.26 21.31
C SER A 31 -3.82 7.24 20.12
N VAL A 32 -4.12 6.72 18.92
CA VAL A 32 -4.33 7.56 17.73
C VAL A 32 -5.58 8.42 17.91
N ASN A 33 -6.69 7.83 18.39
CA ASN A 33 -7.93 8.59 18.68
C ASN A 33 -7.69 9.69 19.70
N GLU A 34 -6.99 9.42 20.80
CA GLU A 34 -6.67 10.42 21.83
C GLU A 34 -5.80 11.56 21.24
N ALA A 35 -4.79 11.20 20.44
CA ALA A 35 -3.93 12.20 19.80
C ALA A 35 -4.72 13.12 18.86
N LEU A 36 -5.67 12.57 18.10
CA LEU A 36 -6.53 13.34 17.19
C LEU A 36 -7.56 14.19 17.94
N GLU A 37 -8.16 13.68 19.03
CA GLU A 37 -9.05 14.44 19.90
C GLU A 37 -8.36 15.66 20.53
N ASP A 38 -7.07 15.51 20.88
CA ASP A 38 -6.26 16.59 21.44
C ASP A 38 -5.70 17.56 20.35
N GLY A 39 -5.97 17.30 19.06
CA GLY A 39 -5.45 18.07 17.94
C GLY A 39 -3.96 17.88 17.71
N LYS A 40 -3.36 16.78 18.22
CA LYS A 40 -1.95 16.42 18.09
C LYS A 40 -1.72 15.57 16.83
N THR A 41 -1.99 16.12 15.66
CA THR A 41 -1.93 15.40 14.37
C THR A 41 -0.52 14.86 14.06
N ASP A 42 0.54 15.60 14.41
CA ASP A 42 1.92 15.13 14.26
C ASP A 42 2.22 13.88 15.11
N LEU A 43 1.62 13.79 16.31
CA LEU A 43 1.75 12.60 17.15
C LEU A 43 0.97 11.42 16.55
N ALA A 44 -0.25 11.66 16.07
CA ALA A 44 -1.04 10.63 15.40
C ALA A 44 -0.28 10.07 14.18
N LYS A 45 0.31 10.94 13.34
CA LYS A 45 1.17 10.53 12.22
C LYS A 45 2.35 9.67 12.68
N LEU A 46 3.06 10.08 13.73
CA LEU A 46 4.19 9.31 14.27
C LEU A 46 3.78 7.93 14.80
N LEU A 47 2.60 7.82 15.38
CA LEU A 47 2.08 6.55 15.90
C LEU A 47 1.78 5.53 14.79
N VAL A 48 1.45 5.99 13.60
CA VAL A 48 1.10 5.13 12.44
C VAL A 48 2.24 4.93 11.45
N ASP A 49 3.37 5.62 11.62
CA ASP A 49 4.52 5.65 10.69
C ASP A 49 5.12 4.27 10.37
N THR A 50 4.96 3.31 11.27
CA THR A 50 5.49 1.94 11.10
C THR A 50 4.43 0.91 10.74
N LEU A 51 3.17 1.32 10.57
CA LEU A 51 2.12 0.41 10.17
C LEU A 51 2.27 0.00 8.71
N HIS A 52 1.89 -1.24 8.44
CA HIS A 52 1.68 -1.70 7.07
C HIS A 52 0.47 -0.98 6.47
N TYR A 53 0.45 -0.75 5.17
CA TYR A 53 -0.64 -0.02 4.51
C TYR A 53 -2.02 -0.66 4.75
N ALA A 54 -2.13 -2.00 4.79
CA ALA A 54 -3.37 -2.69 5.11
C ALA A 54 -3.86 -2.40 6.54
N ASP A 55 -2.96 -2.43 7.54
CA ASP A 55 -3.31 -2.07 8.93
C ASP A 55 -3.69 -0.59 9.06
N LEU A 56 -3.10 0.28 8.23
CA LEU A 56 -3.44 1.70 8.19
C LEU A 56 -4.79 1.93 7.50
N ALA A 57 -5.17 1.13 6.50
CA ALA A 57 -6.50 1.12 5.92
C ALA A 57 -7.55 0.73 6.97
N ASP A 58 -7.36 -0.40 7.67
CA ASP A 58 -8.23 -0.84 8.77
C ASP A 58 -8.37 0.24 9.87
N LEU A 59 -7.27 0.92 10.20
CA LEU A 59 -7.29 2.02 11.16
C LEU A 59 -8.15 3.17 10.65
N LEU A 60 -7.96 3.60 9.40
CA LEU A 60 -8.74 4.68 8.78
C LEU A 60 -10.23 4.35 8.74
N GLU A 61 -10.60 3.10 8.46
CA GLU A 61 -11.99 2.63 8.48
C GLU A 61 -12.60 2.68 9.88
N GLY A 62 -11.82 2.31 10.89
CA GLY A 62 -12.25 2.32 12.29
C GLY A 62 -12.35 3.71 12.91
N LEU A 63 -11.75 4.75 12.31
CA LEU A 63 -11.80 6.12 12.81
C LEU A 63 -13.14 6.80 12.53
N ARG A 64 -13.56 7.71 13.44
CA ARG A 64 -14.64 8.66 13.16
C ARG A 64 -14.24 9.57 11.98
N HIS A 65 -15.23 10.09 11.28
CA HIS A 65 -15.04 10.90 10.10
C HIS A 65 -14.06 12.08 10.29
N ASP A 66 -14.25 12.87 11.33
CA ASP A 66 -13.41 14.03 11.68
C ASP A 66 -11.96 13.64 12.00
N HIS A 67 -11.76 12.51 12.67
CA HIS A 67 -10.44 11.97 12.97
C HIS A 67 -9.76 11.43 11.71
N ARG A 68 -10.49 10.71 10.86
CA ARG A 68 -10.00 10.20 9.58
C ARG A 68 -9.52 11.35 8.70
N GLU A 69 -10.33 12.40 8.54
CA GLU A 69 -9.94 13.60 7.78
C GLU A 69 -8.65 14.21 8.33
N GLY A 70 -8.56 14.38 9.66
CA GLY A 70 -7.36 14.92 10.30
C GLY A 70 -6.10 14.08 10.05
N LEU A 71 -6.22 12.75 10.08
CA LEU A 71 -5.10 11.85 9.84
C LEU A 71 -4.70 11.81 8.35
N VAL A 72 -5.66 11.73 7.44
CA VAL A 72 -5.40 11.79 5.99
C VAL A 72 -4.71 13.10 5.60
N ASP A 73 -5.15 14.24 6.15
CA ASP A 73 -4.48 15.52 5.91
C ASP A 73 -3.04 15.54 6.45
N ALA A 74 -2.81 14.95 7.62
CA ALA A 74 -1.46 14.84 8.19
C ALA A 74 -0.54 13.94 7.36
N LEU A 75 -1.09 12.91 6.72
CA LEU A 75 -0.36 11.95 5.88
C LEU A 75 -0.23 12.40 4.42
N ARG A 76 -0.97 13.41 3.98
CA ARG A 76 -1.14 13.83 2.57
C ARG A 76 0.12 13.76 1.70
N ASN A 77 1.26 14.22 2.21
CA ASN A 77 2.51 14.28 1.44
C ASN A 77 3.33 12.99 1.47
N GLU A 78 2.95 12.03 2.31
CA GLU A 78 3.62 10.75 2.53
C GLU A 78 2.59 9.61 2.52
N PHE A 79 1.44 9.87 1.89
CA PHE A 79 0.35 8.90 1.80
C PHE A 79 0.77 7.73 0.92
N ASP A 80 0.76 6.52 1.48
CA ASP A 80 1.07 5.31 0.73
C ASP A 80 -0.10 4.98 -0.20
N PRO A 81 0.11 4.93 -1.53
CA PRO A 81 -0.95 4.63 -2.50
C PRO A 81 -1.66 3.29 -2.26
N ASN A 82 -0.94 2.28 -1.74
CA ASN A 82 -1.50 0.95 -1.49
C ASN A 82 -2.64 0.97 -0.47
N ILE A 83 -2.71 1.99 0.38
CA ILE A 83 -3.85 2.19 1.30
C ILE A 83 -5.17 2.29 0.51
N LEU A 84 -5.16 2.92 -0.68
CA LEU A 84 -6.38 3.10 -1.48
C LEU A 84 -6.95 1.76 -1.94
N ALA A 85 -6.11 0.79 -2.29
CA ALA A 85 -6.55 -0.54 -2.73
C ALA A 85 -7.17 -1.36 -1.60
N GLU A 86 -6.74 -1.13 -0.35
CA GLU A 86 -7.21 -1.87 0.83
C GLU A 86 -8.47 -1.25 1.48
N LEU A 87 -8.82 -0.01 1.15
CA LEU A 87 -9.98 0.67 1.74
C LEU A 87 -11.31 0.15 1.19
N ASP A 88 -12.32 0.01 2.07
CA ASP A 88 -13.72 -0.14 1.65
C ASP A 88 -14.18 1.03 0.76
N ASP A 89 -14.97 0.76 -0.28
CA ASP A 89 -15.44 1.72 -1.31
C ASP A 89 -15.90 3.06 -0.73
N ASN A 90 -16.75 3.03 0.31
CA ASN A 90 -17.30 4.25 0.95
C ASN A 90 -16.22 5.11 1.66
N VAL A 91 -15.14 4.50 2.13
CA VAL A 91 -14.05 5.20 2.79
C VAL A 91 -13.08 5.69 1.75
N ARG A 92 -12.79 4.88 0.75
CA ARG A 92 -11.94 5.18 -0.41
C ARG A 92 -12.44 6.43 -1.14
N GLU A 93 -13.73 6.49 -1.52
CA GLU A 93 -14.34 7.65 -2.17
C GLU A 93 -14.05 8.96 -1.40
N ARG A 94 -14.24 8.95 -0.07
CA ARG A 94 -14.00 10.14 0.76
C ARG A 94 -12.53 10.52 0.87
N VAL A 95 -11.63 9.54 0.92
CA VAL A 95 -10.19 9.76 0.95
C VAL A 95 -9.72 10.34 -0.39
N ILE A 96 -10.26 9.84 -1.50
CA ILE A 96 -10.02 10.36 -2.85
C ILE A 96 -10.45 11.83 -2.95
N ASP A 97 -11.68 12.14 -2.55
CA ASP A 97 -12.21 13.51 -2.52
C ASP A 97 -11.33 14.46 -1.71
N GLN A 98 -10.89 14.00 -0.54
CA GLN A 98 -10.05 14.79 0.37
C GLN A 98 -8.64 15.00 -0.19
N LEU A 99 -8.00 13.99 -0.75
CA LEU A 99 -6.67 14.10 -1.34
C LEU A 99 -6.69 14.93 -2.62
N GLY A 100 -7.75 14.78 -3.42
CA GLY A 100 -7.96 15.47 -4.68
C GLY A 100 -7.21 14.84 -5.86
N LEU A 101 -7.76 14.99 -7.06
CA LEU A 101 -7.38 14.26 -8.27
C LEU A 101 -5.88 14.34 -8.63
N ARG A 102 -5.19 15.41 -8.26
CA ARG A 102 -3.74 15.52 -8.51
C ARG A 102 -2.92 14.54 -7.67
N HIS A 103 -3.30 14.34 -6.40
CA HIS A 103 -2.63 13.36 -5.55
C HIS A 103 -3.01 11.94 -5.98
N ILE A 104 -4.28 11.76 -6.37
CA ILE A 104 -4.75 10.47 -6.87
C ILE A 104 -4.03 10.08 -8.17
N ALA A 105 -3.80 11.00 -9.10
CA ALA A 105 -3.03 10.69 -10.30
C ALA A 105 -1.58 10.25 -10.01
N VAL A 106 -0.95 10.84 -8.98
CA VAL A 106 0.38 10.39 -8.54
C VAL A 106 0.28 9.02 -7.88
N ALA A 107 -0.68 8.81 -6.98
CA ALA A 107 -0.91 7.54 -6.31
C ALA A 107 -1.16 6.41 -7.31
N VAL A 108 -2.07 6.60 -8.26
CA VAL A 108 -2.41 5.62 -9.31
C VAL A 108 -1.19 5.24 -10.18
N ALA A 109 -0.26 6.17 -10.40
CA ALA A 109 0.98 5.89 -11.15
C ALA A 109 1.97 4.99 -10.37
N GLU A 110 1.82 4.88 -9.05
CA GLU A 110 2.68 4.09 -8.17
C GLU A 110 2.07 2.75 -7.80
N LEU A 111 0.75 2.56 -8.01
CA LEU A 111 0.02 1.32 -7.75
C LEU A 111 0.34 0.23 -8.79
N GLU A 112 0.14 -1.02 -8.40
CA GLU A 112 0.07 -2.12 -9.36
C GLU A 112 -1.11 -1.95 -10.33
N THR A 113 -1.04 -2.57 -11.51
CA THR A 113 -1.99 -2.26 -12.59
C THR A 113 -3.43 -2.61 -12.24
N ASP A 114 -3.66 -3.72 -11.53
CA ASP A 114 -4.98 -4.17 -11.07
C ASP A 114 -5.56 -3.22 -10.02
N ASP A 115 -4.79 -2.83 -9.02
CA ASP A 115 -5.17 -1.87 -7.98
C ASP A 115 -5.43 -0.47 -8.60
N ALA A 116 -4.57 -0.05 -9.52
CA ALA A 116 -4.76 1.21 -10.25
C ALA A 116 -6.06 1.21 -11.08
N VAL A 117 -6.42 0.08 -11.71
CA VAL A 117 -7.68 -0.09 -12.44
C VAL A 117 -8.86 0.00 -11.49
N GLU A 118 -8.82 -0.66 -10.32
CA GLU A 118 -9.88 -0.63 -9.31
C GLU A 118 -10.13 0.79 -8.81
N VAL A 119 -9.07 1.50 -8.38
CA VAL A 119 -9.18 2.88 -7.90
C VAL A 119 -9.73 3.82 -8.99
N VAL A 120 -9.27 3.69 -10.24
CA VAL A 120 -9.71 4.54 -11.34
C VAL A 120 -11.15 4.22 -11.75
N GLU A 121 -11.58 2.96 -11.68
CA GLU A 121 -12.94 2.54 -12.02
C GLU A 121 -14.01 3.16 -11.12
N GLU A 122 -13.71 3.39 -9.85
CA GLU A 122 -14.63 3.99 -8.89
C GLU A 122 -14.81 5.50 -9.04
N LEU A 123 -13.93 6.17 -9.81
CA LEU A 123 -14.03 7.59 -10.07
C LEU A 123 -15.20 7.91 -11.01
N GLU A 124 -15.81 9.09 -10.85
CA GLU A 124 -16.76 9.58 -11.84
C GLU A 124 -16.09 9.76 -13.23
N ALA A 125 -16.87 9.67 -14.30
CA ALA A 125 -16.34 9.64 -15.67
C ALA A 125 -15.43 10.84 -16.03
N GLU A 126 -15.74 12.03 -15.51
CA GLU A 126 -14.95 13.24 -15.69
C GLU A 126 -13.63 13.18 -14.89
N GLU A 127 -13.66 12.67 -13.67
CA GLU A 127 -12.50 12.51 -12.79
C GLU A 127 -11.57 11.42 -13.31
N GLN A 128 -12.14 10.27 -13.72
CA GLN A 128 -11.41 9.19 -14.37
C GLN A 128 -10.59 9.72 -15.56
N LYS A 129 -11.23 10.52 -16.41
CA LYS A 129 -10.56 11.13 -17.55
C LYS A 129 -9.43 12.07 -17.12
N GLU A 130 -9.65 12.92 -16.10
CA GLU A 130 -8.64 13.86 -15.61
C GLU A 130 -7.43 13.11 -15.04
N VAL A 131 -7.65 12.06 -14.25
CA VAL A 131 -6.60 11.20 -13.69
C VAL A 131 -5.82 10.52 -14.81
N LEU A 132 -6.50 9.86 -15.76
CA LEU A 132 -5.86 9.18 -16.89
C LEU A 132 -5.05 10.13 -17.77
N GLU A 133 -5.52 11.36 -18.00
CA GLU A 133 -4.78 12.37 -18.78
C GLU A 133 -3.52 12.87 -18.06
N ALA A 134 -3.49 12.80 -16.73
CA ALA A 134 -2.34 13.20 -15.92
C ALA A 134 -1.25 12.12 -15.81
N LEU A 135 -1.59 10.85 -16.11
CA LEU A 135 -0.64 9.73 -16.05
C LEU A 135 0.37 9.75 -17.20
N PRO A 136 1.59 9.21 -16.97
CA PRO A 136 2.50 8.88 -18.04
C PRO A 136 1.86 7.92 -19.06
N ILE A 137 2.29 7.99 -20.32
CA ILE A 137 1.62 7.25 -21.43
C ILE A 137 1.65 5.73 -21.20
N GLY A 138 2.72 5.20 -20.58
CA GLY A 138 2.86 3.77 -20.30
C GLY A 138 1.79 3.25 -19.37
N GLU A 139 1.70 3.83 -18.18
CA GLU A 139 0.76 3.49 -17.11
C GLU A 139 -0.67 3.72 -17.56
N ARG A 140 -0.94 4.87 -18.19
CA ARG A 140 -2.26 5.16 -18.78
C ARG A 140 -2.72 4.06 -19.73
N THR A 141 -1.85 3.59 -20.63
CA THR A 141 -2.23 2.55 -21.61
C THR A 141 -2.58 1.25 -20.94
N LEU A 142 -1.85 0.85 -19.89
CA LEU A 142 -2.11 -0.37 -19.14
C LEU A 142 -3.44 -0.30 -18.38
N ILE A 143 -3.72 0.84 -17.75
CA ILE A 143 -4.98 1.07 -17.02
C ILE A 143 -6.17 1.12 -17.99
N GLU A 144 -6.05 1.86 -19.12
CA GLU A 144 -7.11 1.90 -20.17
C GLU A 144 -7.38 0.49 -20.74
N GLU A 145 -6.34 -0.34 -20.90
CA GLU A 145 -6.51 -1.73 -21.31
C GLU A 145 -7.23 -2.55 -20.23
N GLY A 146 -6.84 -2.41 -18.95
CA GLY A 146 -7.52 -3.04 -17.82
C GLY A 146 -9.00 -2.67 -17.78
N LEU A 147 -9.33 -1.39 -17.85
CA LEU A 147 -10.71 -0.87 -17.87
C LEU A 147 -11.53 -1.35 -19.08
N SER A 148 -10.88 -1.79 -20.18
CA SER A 148 -11.57 -2.33 -21.35
C SER A 148 -12.13 -3.74 -21.16
N TYR A 149 -11.66 -4.48 -20.16
CA TYR A 149 -12.17 -5.80 -19.83
C TYR A 149 -13.48 -5.72 -19.04
N PRO A 150 -14.37 -6.72 -19.12
CA PRO A 150 -15.55 -6.80 -18.26
C PRO A 150 -15.14 -6.87 -16.76
N GLU A 151 -15.90 -6.21 -15.90
CA GLU A 151 -15.65 -6.17 -14.43
C GLU A 151 -15.39 -7.56 -13.82
N ASP A 152 -16.21 -8.57 -14.17
CA ASP A 152 -16.13 -9.93 -13.64
C ASP A 152 -15.10 -10.83 -14.39
N SER A 153 -14.20 -10.25 -15.16
CA SER A 153 -13.23 -11.04 -15.94
C SER A 153 -11.86 -11.13 -15.27
N ALA A 154 -11.16 -12.25 -15.48
CA ALA A 154 -9.77 -12.40 -15.04
C ALA A 154 -8.83 -11.33 -15.66
N GLY A 155 -9.19 -10.76 -16.82
CA GLY A 155 -8.44 -9.68 -17.44
C GLY A 155 -8.45 -8.39 -16.62
N ARG A 156 -9.51 -8.16 -15.82
CA ARG A 156 -9.62 -7.00 -14.92
C ARG A 156 -8.64 -7.09 -13.75
N LEU A 157 -8.40 -8.29 -13.24
CA LEU A 157 -7.53 -8.58 -12.08
C LEU A 157 -6.10 -8.94 -12.49
N MET A 158 -5.73 -8.69 -13.74
CA MET A 158 -4.44 -9.15 -14.25
C MET A 158 -3.35 -8.12 -14.01
N GLN A 159 -2.38 -8.48 -13.17
CA GLN A 159 -1.13 -7.74 -13.04
C GLN A 159 -0.31 -7.82 -14.33
N ARG A 160 0.31 -6.71 -14.71
CA ARG A 160 1.13 -6.60 -15.93
C ARG A 160 2.63 -6.61 -15.66
N ALA A 161 3.03 -6.43 -14.42
CA ALA A 161 4.42 -6.51 -13.99
C ALA A 161 4.87 -7.98 -13.98
N VAL A 162 5.39 -8.48 -15.09
CA VAL A 162 5.89 -9.86 -15.23
C VAL A 162 7.36 -9.88 -15.61
N ALA A 163 8.15 -10.65 -14.87
CA ALA A 163 9.53 -10.95 -15.25
C ALA A 163 9.56 -12.10 -16.27
N ALA A 164 9.73 -11.79 -17.54
CA ALA A 164 9.84 -12.79 -18.61
C ALA A 164 11.30 -13.13 -18.90
N VAL A 165 11.69 -14.39 -18.70
CA VAL A 165 13.05 -14.86 -18.95
C VAL A 165 13.08 -15.94 -20.05
N PRO A 166 14.16 -16.03 -20.86
CA PRO A 166 14.31 -17.09 -21.85
C PRO A 166 14.30 -18.48 -21.21
N SER A 167 13.57 -19.42 -21.78
CA SER A 167 13.41 -20.79 -21.25
C SER A 167 14.72 -21.59 -21.18
N HIS A 168 15.78 -21.14 -21.83
CA HIS A 168 17.09 -21.78 -21.82
C HIS A 168 18.03 -21.25 -20.73
N TRP A 169 17.60 -20.24 -19.95
CA TRP A 169 18.40 -19.72 -18.85
C TRP A 169 18.46 -20.73 -17.70
N THR A 170 19.60 -20.73 -17.02
CA THR A 170 19.75 -21.46 -15.75
C THR A 170 19.15 -20.63 -14.61
N VAL A 171 18.76 -21.29 -13.52
CA VAL A 171 18.29 -20.61 -12.31
C VAL A 171 19.24 -19.53 -11.82
N GLY A 172 20.58 -19.78 -11.91
CA GLY A 172 21.59 -18.78 -11.54
C GLY A 172 21.49 -17.51 -12.38
N GLN A 173 21.30 -17.66 -13.71
CA GLN A 173 21.12 -16.50 -14.59
C GLN A 173 19.83 -15.74 -14.32
N VAL A 174 18.76 -16.41 -13.96
CA VAL A 174 17.50 -15.76 -13.55
C VAL A 174 17.70 -14.98 -12.26
N ILE A 175 18.37 -15.59 -11.26
CA ILE A 175 18.65 -14.90 -9.98
C ILE A 175 19.54 -13.66 -10.22
N ASP A 176 20.57 -13.76 -11.04
CA ASP A 176 21.45 -12.64 -11.34
C ASP A 176 20.67 -11.51 -12.05
N TYR A 177 19.83 -11.85 -13.04
CA TYR A 177 18.95 -10.91 -13.72
C TYR A 177 18.00 -10.19 -12.76
N MET A 178 17.33 -10.95 -11.87
CA MET A 178 16.39 -10.38 -10.89
C MET A 178 17.06 -9.51 -9.82
N ARG A 179 18.37 -9.66 -9.61
CA ARG A 179 19.13 -8.80 -8.68
C ARG A 179 19.60 -7.50 -9.30
N ASP A 180 19.81 -7.53 -10.62
CA ASP A 180 20.36 -6.41 -11.37
C ASP A 180 19.26 -5.48 -11.93
N ASP A 181 18.01 -5.91 -11.92
CA ASP A 181 16.86 -5.18 -12.45
C ASP A 181 16.03 -4.57 -11.30
N ASP A 182 16.14 -3.25 -11.14
CA ASP A 182 15.44 -2.50 -10.09
C ASP A 182 13.95 -2.27 -10.43
N ASP A 183 13.53 -2.52 -11.68
CA ASP A 183 12.16 -2.34 -12.16
C ASP A 183 11.29 -3.59 -11.98
N LEU A 184 11.86 -4.67 -11.43
CA LEU A 184 11.09 -5.89 -11.16
C LEU A 184 10.22 -5.72 -9.91
N PRO A 185 9.00 -6.28 -9.93
CA PRO A 185 8.14 -6.28 -8.76
C PRO A 185 8.86 -6.97 -7.59
N ARG A 186 8.76 -6.37 -6.40
CA ARG A 186 9.41 -6.90 -5.19
C ARG A 186 8.61 -7.98 -4.51
N ASP A 187 7.30 -7.98 -4.76
CA ASP A 187 6.35 -8.96 -4.22
C ASP A 187 6.07 -10.02 -5.28
N PHE A 188 6.58 -11.23 -5.03
CA PHE A 188 6.32 -12.38 -5.87
C PHE A 188 5.32 -13.28 -5.16
N PHE A 189 4.21 -13.57 -5.81
CA PHE A 189 3.33 -14.65 -5.40
C PHE A 189 3.84 -15.96 -6.02
N ASP A 190 4.13 -16.95 -5.19
CA ASP A 190 4.46 -18.30 -5.63
C ASP A 190 3.25 -18.93 -6.35
N LEU A 191 3.50 -19.43 -7.54
CA LEU A 191 2.55 -20.26 -8.30
C LEU A 191 2.78 -21.73 -8.02
#